data_6bcd9b180e8c300b0c7b634642cb171e
#
_entry.id   6bcd9b180e8c300b0c7b634642cb171e
#
_cell.length_a   1.000
_cell.length_b   1.000
_cell.length_c   1.000
_cell.angle_alpha   90.00
_cell.angle_beta   90.00
_cell.angle_gamma   90.00
#
_symmetry.space_group_name_H-M   'P 1'
#
loop_
_entity.id
_entity.type
_entity.pdbx_description
1 polymer ?
#
loop_
_entity_poly.entity_id
_entity_poly.type
_entity_poly.pdbx_seq_one_letter_code
_entity_poly.pdbx_strand_id
1 'polypeptide(L)'
;MNFIKRAWLATKAKKSRTALLTLVTSSILIFILAGLTIKSAADKAVDNAKKEAGATVNLQVSRDYMMKKAQQSSSSQSNNNQPPKFEMTPISLSTAQTVAKMVGVKSYLYTSTTTASAGSITPISTSSSSSNSSDSNSKTNNSEGPSGQNSKMDSGDFTITGVNTSANVSDFSSGTNKITKGKGITSQTADNDVVIESDLAKANNLAVGDRFTVKVTTDSSNTAKTYTLKVIGIYKSSSSVTSSQLQNNASNPSNNLYVNLKTANTMKGQTNTVDAATYTLSNPASMKSFVKKAKSKIDTQKFTIESNDQVYQQMLTPLNNVASFSKNIVLLVALAGAVILTLIIILSIRERRYEIGVLMSLGENRLKIIGQFFAELFMVTLVSLVIAIVAGNFVGNAVGNQLLSQQTTSSQQSRQMDAGPEQNGSKTNSQKSNEPPSRGGLGAMMGTSQANVAQINKLNVKQTPESIAKLGAIALLITFLSIILASIGIIRMKPKDILSSN
;
A
#
# COMPACT_ATOMS: atom_id res chain seq x y z
N MET A 1 -34.69 50.72 -16.70
CA MET A 1 -34.81 49.50 -15.85
C MET A 1 -33.44 48.88 -15.69
N ASN A 2 -33.01 48.49 -14.45
CA ASN A 2 -31.73 47.87 -14.26
C ASN A 2 -31.65 46.53 -15.01
N PHE A 3 -30.52 46.25 -15.65
CA PHE A 3 -30.29 45.02 -16.44
C PHE A 3 -30.50 43.75 -15.58
N ILE A 4 -30.27 43.78 -14.29
CA ILE A 4 -30.51 42.67 -13.34
C ILE A 4 -32.02 42.38 -13.21
N LYS A 5 -32.88 43.43 -13.12
CA LYS A 5 -34.34 43.23 -13.04
C LYS A 5 -34.90 42.68 -14.36
N ARG A 6 -34.32 43.05 -15.50
CA ARG A 6 -34.65 42.48 -16.82
C ARG A 6 -34.23 41.01 -16.89
N ALA A 7 -33.06 40.66 -16.42
CA ALA A 7 -32.57 39.28 -16.37
C ALA A 7 -33.51 38.36 -15.54
N TRP A 8 -33.92 38.82 -14.36
CA TRP A 8 -34.87 38.12 -13.49
C TRP A 8 -36.24 37.90 -14.17
N LEU A 9 -36.80 38.92 -14.77
CA LEU A 9 -38.08 38.82 -15.48
C LEU A 9 -37.97 37.89 -16.70
N ALA A 10 -36.87 37.95 -17.47
CA ALA A 10 -36.63 37.07 -18.61
C ALA A 10 -36.51 35.58 -18.19
N THR A 11 -35.83 35.31 -17.07
CA THR A 11 -35.72 33.95 -16.50
C THR A 11 -37.10 33.42 -16.09
N LYS A 12 -37.95 34.27 -15.49
CA LYS A 12 -39.29 33.88 -15.05
C LYS A 12 -40.28 33.71 -16.24
N ALA A 13 -40.14 34.49 -17.31
CA ALA A 13 -41.02 34.48 -18.46
C ALA A 13 -40.79 33.24 -19.35
N LYS A 14 -39.54 32.78 -19.55
CA LYS A 14 -39.20 31.66 -20.46
C LYS A 14 -38.82 30.42 -19.66
N LYS A 15 -39.75 29.85 -18.88
CA LYS A 15 -39.55 28.72 -17.95
C LYS A 15 -38.92 27.48 -18.61
N SER A 16 -39.39 27.08 -19.78
CA SER A 16 -38.89 25.88 -20.49
C SER A 16 -37.38 25.99 -20.81
N ARG A 17 -36.94 27.15 -21.29
CA ARG A 17 -35.55 27.41 -21.62
C ARG A 17 -34.67 27.46 -20.36
N THR A 18 -35.15 28.15 -19.32
CA THR A 18 -34.43 28.20 -18.03
C THR A 18 -34.31 26.83 -17.43
N ALA A 19 -35.35 25.98 -17.51
CA ALA A 19 -35.31 24.60 -17.05
C ALA A 19 -34.27 23.77 -17.83
N LEU A 20 -34.20 23.90 -19.15
CA LEU A 20 -33.20 23.22 -19.97
C LEU A 20 -31.79 23.66 -19.62
N LEU A 21 -31.54 24.97 -19.49
CA LEU A 21 -30.25 25.50 -19.07
C LEU A 21 -29.86 24.99 -17.67
N THR A 22 -30.79 24.99 -16.71
CA THR A 22 -30.57 24.49 -15.37
C THR A 22 -30.26 23.01 -15.38
N LEU A 23 -30.96 22.21 -16.17
CA LEU A 23 -30.71 20.75 -16.29
C LEU A 23 -29.34 20.48 -16.87
N VAL A 24 -28.96 21.13 -17.97
CA VAL A 24 -27.63 20.96 -18.58
C VAL A 24 -26.53 21.41 -17.65
N THR A 25 -26.67 22.62 -17.07
CA THR A 25 -25.66 23.16 -16.16
C THR A 25 -25.53 22.30 -14.89
N SER A 26 -26.64 21.83 -14.31
CA SER A 26 -26.60 20.95 -13.14
C SER A 26 -25.93 19.63 -13.44
N SER A 27 -26.20 19.02 -14.61
CA SER A 27 -25.55 17.78 -15.04
C SER A 27 -24.02 17.96 -15.15
N ILE A 28 -23.57 19.02 -15.80
CA ILE A 28 -22.13 19.35 -15.89
C ILE A 28 -21.52 19.50 -14.50
N LEU A 29 -22.17 20.27 -13.61
CA LEU A 29 -21.67 20.53 -12.26
C LEU A 29 -21.69 19.27 -11.39
N ILE A 30 -22.67 18.36 -11.55
CA ILE A 30 -22.72 17.08 -10.85
C ILE A 30 -21.48 16.23 -11.21
N PHE A 31 -21.14 16.11 -12.49
CA PHE A 31 -19.96 15.34 -12.91
C PHE A 31 -18.65 15.99 -12.45
N ILE A 32 -18.54 17.32 -12.49
CA ILE A 32 -17.38 18.03 -11.98
C ILE A 32 -17.23 17.79 -10.46
N LEU A 33 -18.33 17.90 -9.71
CA LEU A 33 -18.32 17.67 -8.26
C LEU A 33 -17.96 16.23 -7.93
N ALA A 34 -18.53 15.26 -8.63
CA ALA A 34 -18.21 13.85 -8.48
C ALA A 34 -16.70 13.61 -8.70
N GLY A 35 -16.12 14.16 -9.76
CA GLY A 35 -14.69 14.05 -10.03
C GLY A 35 -13.82 14.70 -8.93
N LEU A 36 -14.19 15.90 -8.46
CA LEU A 36 -13.47 16.60 -7.39
C LEU A 36 -13.55 15.83 -6.06
N THR A 37 -14.70 15.28 -5.71
CA THR A 37 -14.89 14.52 -4.47
C THR A 37 -14.18 13.17 -4.51
N ILE A 38 -14.19 12.46 -5.65
CA ILE A 38 -13.44 11.22 -5.85
C ILE A 38 -11.93 11.49 -5.71
N LYS A 39 -11.43 12.54 -6.38
CA LYS A 39 -10.03 12.95 -6.24
C LYS A 39 -9.66 13.23 -4.78
N SER A 40 -10.48 14.01 -4.08
CA SER A 40 -10.24 14.35 -2.67
C SER A 40 -10.27 13.11 -1.77
N ALA A 41 -11.16 12.15 -2.04
CA ALA A 41 -11.24 10.90 -1.30
C ALA A 41 -10.02 10.01 -1.56
N ALA A 42 -9.55 9.93 -2.82
CA ALA A 42 -8.35 9.19 -3.18
C ALA A 42 -7.10 9.80 -2.54
N ASP A 43 -6.94 11.13 -2.59
CA ASP A 43 -5.82 11.83 -1.95
C ASP A 43 -5.79 11.57 -0.42
N LYS A 44 -6.95 11.62 0.25
CA LYS A 44 -7.07 11.29 1.68
C LYS A 44 -6.79 9.82 1.97
N ALA A 45 -7.23 8.90 1.11
CA ALA A 45 -6.93 7.48 1.25
C ALA A 45 -5.43 7.23 1.11
N VAL A 46 -4.75 7.91 0.18
CA VAL A 46 -3.29 7.91 0.04
C VAL A 46 -2.62 8.42 1.33
N ASP A 47 -3.07 9.54 1.88
CA ASP A 47 -2.49 10.10 3.10
C ASP A 47 -2.72 9.22 4.34
N ASN A 48 -3.89 8.58 4.44
CA ASN A 48 -4.17 7.62 5.51
C ASN A 48 -3.33 6.36 5.36
N ALA A 49 -3.26 5.80 4.15
CA ALA A 49 -2.39 4.67 3.85
C ALA A 49 -0.93 4.97 4.20
N LYS A 50 -0.47 6.20 3.92
CA LYS A 50 0.85 6.68 4.33
C LYS A 50 1.06 6.67 5.84
N LYS A 51 0.05 7.06 6.59
CA LYS A 51 0.11 7.10 8.06
C LYS A 51 0.02 5.70 8.68
N GLU A 52 -0.82 4.83 8.12
CA GLU A 52 -1.07 3.47 8.62
C GLU A 52 0.06 2.50 8.26
N ALA A 53 0.57 2.56 7.04
CA ALA A 53 1.71 1.73 6.61
C ALA A 53 3.01 2.03 7.38
N GLY A 54 3.04 3.15 8.12
CA GLY A 54 4.22 3.63 8.83
C GLY A 54 5.37 3.92 7.85
N ALA A 55 6.01 5.06 7.99
CA ALA A 55 7.20 5.37 7.21
C ALA A 55 8.37 4.52 7.73
N THR A 56 8.49 3.28 7.29
CA THR A 56 9.53 2.37 7.76
C THR A 56 10.71 2.35 6.81
N VAL A 57 11.90 2.39 7.39
CA VAL A 57 13.18 2.28 6.71
C VAL A 57 13.93 1.12 7.33
N ASN A 58 14.38 0.18 6.50
CA ASN A 58 15.06 -1.03 6.92
C ASN A 58 16.55 -0.94 6.60
N LEU A 59 17.37 -1.19 7.61
CA LEU A 59 18.81 -1.40 7.48
C LEU A 59 19.08 -2.90 7.57
N GLN A 60 19.69 -3.46 6.55
CA GLN A 60 19.99 -4.89 6.43
C GLN A 60 21.28 -5.13 5.63
N VAL A 61 21.75 -6.36 5.60
CA VAL A 61 22.89 -6.75 4.75
C VAL A 61 22.52 -6.62 3.27
N SER A 62 23.43 -6.06 2.48
CA SER A 62 23.26 -5.95 1.02
C SER A 62 23.20 -7.33 0.37
N ARG A 63 22.17 -7.56 -0.47
CA ARG A 63 22.06 -8.80 -1.24
C ARG A 63 23.26 -9.02 -2.15
N ASP A 64 23.75 -7.97 -2.77
CA ASP A 64 24.91 -8.04 -3.67
C ASP A 64 26.18 -8.45 -2.90
N TYR A 65 26.33 -7.93 -1.70
CA TYR A 65 27.45 -8.34 -0.83
C TYR A 65 27.35 -9.82 -0.44
N MET A 66 26.17 -10.29 -0.05
CA MET A 66 25.97 -11.71 0.27
C MET A 66 26.22 -12.63 -0.93
N MET A 67 25.76 -12.26 -2.12
CA MET A 67 26.02 -13.03 -3.33
C MET A 67 27.51 -13.08 -3.67
N LYS A 68 28.24 -11.96 -3.60
CA LYS A 68 29.69 -11.92 -3.81
C LYS A 68 30.43 -12.79 -2.79
N LYS A 69 30.04 -12.73 -1.51
CA LYS A 69 30.65 -13.55 -0.46
C LYS A 69 30.38 -15.05 -0.68
N ALA A 70 29.16 -15.44 -1.07
CA ALA A 70 28.82 -16.80 -1.41
C ALA A 70 29.60 -17.34 -2.62
N GLN A 71 29.82 -16.52 -3.64
CA GLN A 71 30.65 -16.87 -4.80
C GLN A 71 32.12 -17.04 -4.43
N GLN A 72 32.67 -16.20 -3.57
CA GLN A 72 34.03 -16.32 -3.10
C GLN A 72 34.26 -17.59 -2.26
N SER A 73 33.25 -17.97 -1.45
CA SER A 73 33.32 -19.20 -0.64
C SER A 73 33.27 -20.47 -1.51
N SER A 74 32.55 -20.45 -2.64
CA SER A 74 32.48 -21.60 -3.55
C SER A 74 33.70 -21.74 -4.46
N SER A 75 34.45 -20.67 -4.73
CA SER A 75 35.69 -20.74 -5.53
C SER A 75 36.90 -21.29 -4.77
N SER A 76 36.84 -21.30 -3.42
CA SER A 76 37.92 -21.77 -2.56
C SER A 76 37.85 -23.28 -2.22
N GLN A 77 36.76 -23.96 -2.57
CA GLN A 77 36.55 -25.40 -2.36
C GLN A 77 36.26 -26.12 -3.68
N SER A 78 37.35 -26.38 -4.43
CA SER A 78 37.35 -27.36 -5.53
C SER A 78 37.13 -28.76 -4.94
N ASN A 79 35.97 -29.39 -5.21
CA ASN A 79 35.61 -30.79 -4.97
C ASN A 79 34.56 -31.12 -3.88
N ASN A 80 33.53 -30.33 -3.70
CA ASN A 80 32.35 -30.92 -3.06
C ASN A 80 31.06 -30.26 -3.59
N ASN A 81 30.12 -31.04 -4.06
CA ASN A 81 28.74 -30.65 -4.44
C ASN A 81 27.90 -30.14 -3.25
N GLN A 82 28.49 -29.36 -2.35
CA GLN A 82 27.73 -28.71 -1.28
C GLN A 82 27.21 -27.35 -1.74
N PRO A 83 25.93 -27.07 -1.49
CA PRO A 83 25.38 -25.76 -1.79
C PRO A 83 26.12 -24.66 -1.01
N PRO A 84 26.32 -23.45 -1.56
CA PRO A 84 27.04 -22.38 -0.92
C PRO A 84 26.42 -22.01 0.42
N LYS A 85 27.21 -21.99 1.49
CA LYS A 85 26.78 -21.51 2.81
C LYS A 85 26.66 -19.99 2.77
N PHE A 86 25.46 -19.48 3.02
CA PHE A 86 25.20 -18.05 3.15
C PHE A 86 25.50 -17.62 4.61
N GLU A 87 26.70 -17.16 4.86
CA GLU A 87 27.01 -16.52 6.14
C GLU A 87 26.49 -15.07 6.18
N MET A 88 25.57 -14.80 7.07
CA MET A 88 25.07 -13.45 7.31
C MET A 88 26.10 -12.62 8.05
N THR A 89 26.59 -11.54 7.45
CA THR A 89 27.44 -10.56 8.12
C THR A 89 26.58 -9.67 9.01
N PRO A 90 26.74 -9.73 10.34
CA PRO A 90 25.88 -8.97 11.23
C PRO A 90 26.20 -7.48 11.19
N ILE A 91 25.20 -6.65 11.41
CA ILE A 91 25.34 -5.19 11.56
C ILE A 91 25.78 -4.90 13.00
N SER A 92 26.75 -4.00 13.20
CA SER A 92 27.09 -3.59 14.56
C SER A 92 25.93 -2.82 15.22
N LEU A 93 25.66 -3.11 16.49
CA LEU A 93 24.62 -2.42 17.25
C LEU A 93 24.88 -0.90 17.31
N SER A 94 26.16 -0.50 17.36
CA SER A 94 26.56 0.93 17.35
C SER A 94 26.15 1.63 16.05
N THR A 95 26.32 0.98 14.90
CA THR A 95 25.87 1.51 13.61
C THR A 95 24.34 1.66 13.60
N ALA A 96 23.61 0.63 14.05
CA ALA A 96 22.15 0.68 14.13
C ALA A 96 21.67 1.80 15.07
N GLN A 97 22.32 2.00 16.22
CA GLN A 97 22.03 3.08 17.17
C GLN A 97 22.33 4.46 16.60
N THR A 98 23.39 4.61 15.80
CA THR A 98 23.72 5.88 15.14
C THR A 98 22.60 6.33 14.21
N VAL A 99 22.01 5.41 13.45
CA VAL A 99 20.85 5.69 12.59
C VAL A 99 19.59 5.98 13.43
N ALA A 100 19.38 5.25 14.55
CA ALA A 100 18.22 5.46 15.42
C ALA A 100 18.19 6.86 16.07
N LYS A 101 19.36 7.46 16.32
CA LYS A 101 19.48 8.81 16.88
C LYS A 101 19.30 9.94 15.88
N MET A 102 19.10 9.63 14.59
CA MET A 102 18.90 10.65 13.58
C MET A 102 17.53 11.33 13.74
N VAL A 103 17.50 12.61 13.43
CA VAL A 103 16.25 13.41 13.47
C VAL A 103 15.20 12.81 12.54
N GLY A 104 13.99 12.67 13.04
CA GLY A 104 12.84 12.13 12.30
C GLY A 104 12.51 10.68 12.64
N VAL A 105 13.33 9.96 13.39
CA VAL A 105 13.03 8.61 13.90
C VAL A 105 12.03 8.74 15.06
N LYS A 106 10.88 8.09 14.93
CA LYS A 106 9.84 8.00 15.97
C LYS A 106 10.05 6.79 16.87
N SER A 107 10.36 5.64 16.27
CA SER A 107 10.64 4.40 16.97
C SER A 107 11.58 3.53 16.13
N TYR A 108 12.20 2.55 16.76
CA TYR A 108 13.10 1.62 16.10
C TYR A 108 12.94 0.21 16.66
N LEU A 109 13.21 -0.76 15.82
CA LEU A 109 13.23 -2.17 16.14
C LEU A 109 14.55 -2.76 15.67
N TYR A 110 15.26 -3.41 16.58
CA TYR A 110 16.42 -4.23 16.27
C TYR A 110 16.04 -5.69 16.35
N THR A 111 16.46 -6.48 15.36
CA THR A 111 16.19 -7.90 15.31
C THR A 111 17.47 -8.71 15.16
N SER A 112 17.55 -9.83 15.88
CA SER A 112 18.55 -10.87 15.70
C SER A 112 17.85 -12.22 15.76
N THR A 113 17.98 -13.02 14.71
CA THR A 113 17.22 -14.27 14.55
C THR A 113 18.15 -15.47 14.52
N THR A 114 17.77 -16.53 15.22
CA THR A 114 18.44 -17.84 15.17
C THR A 114 17.39 -18.95 15.22
N THR A 115 17.78 -20.16 14.88
CA THR A 115 16.93 -21.34 15.03
C THR A 115 17.35 -22.20 16.21
N ALA A 116 16.42 -22.95 16.76
CA ALA A 116 16.69 -23.90 17.84
C ALA A 116 15.94 -25.20 17.58
N SER A 117 16.56 -26.30 18.03
CA SER A 117 15.92 -27.62 18.04
C SER A 117 15.22 -27.85 19.38
N ALA A 118 14.31 -28.78 19.43
CA ALA A 118 13.57 -29.16 20.63
C ALA A 118 14.50 -29.61 21.76
N GLY A 119 14.20 -29.12 22.96
CA GLY A 119 14.81 -29.58 24.20
C GLY A 119 13.74 -30.27 25.06
N SER A 120 13.28 -29.58 26.11
CA SER A 120 12.13 -30.04 26.90
C SER A 120 10.77 -29.56 26.39
N ILE A 121 10.76 -28.73 25.35
CA ILE A 121 9.54 -28.20 24.70
C ILE A 121 9.35 -28.88 23.34
N THR A 122 8.11 -29.25 23.03
CA THR A 122 7.72 -29.87 21.76
C THR A 122 7.14 -28.81 20.81
N PRO A 123 7.63 -28.72 19.55
CA PRO A 123 7.09 -27.78 18.58
C PRO A 123 5.68 -28.20 18.14
N ILE A 124 4.89 -27.23 17.68
CA ILE A 124 3.63 -27.50 16.99
C ILE A 124 3.97 -28.02 15.61
N SER A 125 3.70 -29.31 15.38
CA SER A 125 3.95 -29.98 14.10
C SER A 125 2.98 -29.50 13.03
N THR A 126 3.49 -29.30 11.83
CA THR A 126 2.72 -28.85 10.67
C THR A 126 2.33 -29.99 9.74
N SER A 127 2.90 -31.18 9.93
CA SER A 127 2.60 -32.36 9.14
C SER A 127 1.75 -33.34 9.91
N SER A 128 0.57 -33.67 9.36
CA SER A 128 -0.10 -34.93 9.61
C SER A 128 0.63 -36.07 8.84
N SER A 129 1.92 -36.23 9.07
CA SER A 129 2.60 -37.47 8.68
C SER A 129 2.48 -38.44 9.84
N SER A 130 1.50 -39.32 9.71
CA SER A 130 1.40 -40.54 10.50
C SER A 130 2.78 -41.22 10.59
N SER A 131 3.39 -41.11 11.75
CA SER A 131 4.51 -41.95 12.14
C SER A 131 3.94 -43.37 12.37
N ASN A 132 3.88 -44.16 11.31
CA ASN A 132 3.82 -45.60 11.45
C ASN A 132 5.26 -46.08 11.76
N SER A 133 5.58 -46.11 13.01
CA SER A 133 6.61 -47.00 13.52
C SER A 133 6.02 -48.40 13.60
N SER A 134 6.15 -49.17 12.52
CA SER A 134 5.93 -50.58 12.53
C SER A 134 7.27 -51.25 12.25
N ASP A 135 7.84 -51.83 13.29
CA ASP A 135 8.77 -52.94 13.20
C ASP A 135 8.23 -53.97 12.23
N SER A 136 8.92 -54.20 11.14
CA SER A 136 8.80 -55.43 10.35
C SER A 136 10.10 -55.71 9.63
N ASN A 137 10.80 -56.61 10.21
CA ASN A 137 11.88 -57.41 9.64
C ASN A 137 11.44 -58.03 8.32
N SER A 138 11.98 -57.62 7.18
CA SER A 138 11.95 -58.38 5.94
C SER A 138 13.19 -58.08 5.10
N LYS A 139 14.09 -59.04 5.09
CA LYS A 139 15.18 -59.17 4.11
C LYS A 139 14.61 -59.37 2.73
N THR A 140 14.98 -58.61 1.75
CA THR A 140 15.28 -59.11 0.38
C THR A 140 15.94 -58.00 -0.49
N ASN A 141 17.14 -58.32 -0.90
CA ASN A 141 17.93 -58.05 -2.11
C ASN A 141 17.76 -56.79 -2.98
N ASN A 142 18.90 -56.11 -3.07
CA ASN A 142 19.56 -55.53 -4.28
C ASN A 142 18.74 -54.74 -5.29
N SER A 143 18.97 -53.42 -5.27
CA SER A 143 19.31 -52.67 -6.45
C SER A 143 20.02 -51.35 -6.00
N GLU A 144 21.31 -51.27 -6.31
CA GLU A 144 22.13 -50.04 -6.14
C GLU A 144 21.65 -49.01 -7.13
N GLY A 145 20.86 -48.03 -6.64
CA GLY A 145 20.69 -46.71 -7.24
C GLY A 145 21.49 -45.72 -6.40
N PRO A 146 22.15 -44.71 -6.97
CA PRO A 146 22.88 -43.71 -6.17
C PRO A 146 21.92 -42.98 -5.25
N SER A 147 21.96 -43.31 -3.96
CA SER A 147 21.25 -42.61 -2.91
C SER A 147 21.78 -41.16 -2.86
N GLY A 148 21.00 -40.23 -3.44
CA GLY A 148 21.17 -38.84 -3.17
C GLY A 148 21.07 -38.63 -1.66
N GLN A 149 22.19 -38.33 -1.01
CA GLN A 149 22.22 -37.85 0.36
C GLN A 149 21.40 -36.58 0.40
N ASN A 150 20.12 -36.70 0.78
CA ASN A 150 19.35 -35.60 1.26
C ASN A 150 20.04 -35.13 2.55
N SER A 151 21.00 -34.23 2.41
CA SER A 151 21.47 -33.42 3.54
C SER A 151 20.25 -32.62 4.03
N LYS A 152 19.53 -33.17 5.03
CA LYS A 152 18.57 -32.39 5.82
C LYS A 152 19.35 -31.18 6.33
N MET A 153 19.19 -30.03 5.71
CA MET A 153 19.48 -28.78 6.35
C MET A 153 18.73 -28.82 7.68
N ASP A 154 19.44 -28.79 8.79
CA ASP A 154 18.87 -28.79 10.14
C ASP A 154 18.17 -27.44 10.31
N SER A 155 16.91 -27.38 9.85
CA SER A 155 16.13 -26.13 9.82
C SER A 155 15.60 -25.75 11.21
N GLY A 156 15.96 -26.50 12.25
CA GLY A 156 15.47 -26.31 13.61
C GLY A 156 13.96 -26.52 13.76
N ASP A 157 13.50 -26.55 15.00
CA ASP A 157 12.07 -26.67 15.36
C ASP A 157 11.43 -25.34 15.72
N PHE A 158 12.22 -24.38 16.19
CA PHE A 158 11.79 -23.07 16.65
C PHE A 158 12.59 -21.98 15.97
N THR A 159 11.93 -20.84 15.71
CA THR A 159 12.60 -19.59 15.38
C THR A 159 12.69 -18.75 16.64
N ILE A 160 13.92 -18.36 17.03
CA ILE A 160 14.17 -17.44 18.14
C ILE A 160 14.40 -16.05 17.58
N THR A 161 13.51 -15.13 17.90
CA THR A 161 13.58 -13.74 17.46
C THR A 161 13.96 -12.84 18.64
N GLY A 162 15.21 -12.41 18.68
CA GLY A 162 15.69 -11.41 19.61
C GLY A 162 15.29 -10.01 19.19
N VAL A 163 14.65 -9.26 20.09
CA VAL A 163 14.18 -7.89 19.84
C VAL A 163 14.54 -6.95 20.99
N ASN A 164 14.69 -5.65 20.70
CA ASN A 164 14.83 -4.64 21.74
C ASN A 164 13.50 -4.33 22.44
N THR A 165 12.36 -4.48 21.73
CA THR A 165 11.02 -4.37 22.28
C THR A 165 10.02 -5.10 21.38
N SER A 166 9.13 -5.90 21.96
CA SER A 166 8.08 -6.58 21.22
C SER A 166 7.00 -5.61 20.70
N ALA A 167 6.80 -4.48 21.37
CA ALA A 167 5.79 -3.48 20.95
C ALA A 167 6.03 -2.89 19.55
N ASN A 168 7.29 -2.85 19.09
CA ASN A 168 7.66 -2.31 17.78
C ASN A 168 7.73 -3.39 16.68
N VAL A 169 7.56 -4.67 17.03
CA VAL A 169 7.41 -5.74 16.04
C VAL A 169 6.09 -5.53 15.29
N SER A 170 6.13 -5.65 13.96
CA SER A 170 4.99 -5.37 13.07
C SER A 170 3.70 -6.05 13.56
N ASP A 171 3.77 -7.33 13.90
CA ASP A 171 2.60 -8.12 14.28
C ASP A 171 1.98 -7.68 15.62
N PHE A 172 2.79 -7.21 16.56
CA PHE A 172 2.29 -6.64 17.82
C PHE A 172 1.77 -5.21 17.62
N SER A 173 2.46 -4.39 16.84
CA SER A 173 2.04 -3.01 16.60
C SER A 173 0.76 -2.91 15.75
N SER A 174 0.53 -3.86 14.84
CA SER A 174 -0.72 -3.99 14.07
C SER A 174 -1.87 -4.61 14.85
N GLY A 175 -1.61 -5.19 16.02
CA GLY A 175 -2.60 -5.90 16.83
C GLY A 175 -2.91 -7.32 16.35
N THR A 176 -2.18 -7.85 15.35
CA THR A 176 -2.24 -9.25 14.91
C THR A 176 -1.83 -10.19 16.04
N ASN A 177 -0.74 -9.83 16.75
CA ASN A 177 -0.30 -10.51 17.96
C ASN A 177 -0.68 -9.66 19.18
N LYS A 178 -1.28 -10.29 20.19
CA LYS A 178 -1.65 -9.63 21.44
C LYS A 178 -1.13 -10.42 22.63
N ILE A 179 -0.44 -9.74 23.56
CA ILE A 179 -0.06 -10.33 24.84
C ILE A 179 -1.35 -10.61 25.62
N THR A 180 -1.60 -11.86 25.96
CA THR A 180 -2.79 -12.30 26.70
C THR A 180 -2.49 -12.54 28.17
N LYS A 181 -1.26 -12.94 28.50
CA LYS A 181 -0.80 -13.16 29.88
C LYS A 181 0.64 -12.68 30.03
N GLY A 182 0.99 -12.15 31.18
CA GLY A 182 2.35 -11.71 31.49
C GLY A 182 2.75 -10.40 30.81
N LYS A 183 4.00 -10.30 30.35
CA LYS A 183 4.61 -9.09 29.81
C LYS A 183 5.29 -9.37 28.45
N GLY A 184 5.37 -8.34 27.60
CA GLY A 184 6.19 -8.36 26.38
C GLY A 184 7.66 -8.11 26.66
N ILE A 185 8.49 -8.29 25.62
CA ILE A 185 9.92 -7.96 25.68
C ILE A 185 10.09 -6.44 25.67
N THR A 186 10.99 -5.97 26.52
CA THR A 186 11.41 -4.56 26.61
C THR A 186 12.95 -4.50 26.73
N SER A 187 13.52 -3.31 26.66
CA SER A 187 14.95 -3.11 26.86
C SER A 187 15.45 -3.51 28.26
N GLN A 188 14.56 -3.67 29.23
CA GLN A 188 14.85 -4.05 30.62
C GLN A 188 14.55 -5.54 30.89
N THR A 189 14.11 -6.30 29.88
CA THR A 189 13.84 -7.74 30.03
C THR A 189 15.14 -8.48 30.32
N ALA A 190 15.11 -9.34 31.36
CA ALA A 190 16.25 -10.11 31.78
C ALA A 190 16.69 -11.11 30.69
N ASP A 191 17.96 -11.55 30.79
CA ASP A 191 18.49 -12.57 29.89
C ASP A 191 17.73 -13.90 30.09
N ASN A 192 17.53 -14.65 28.98
CA ASN A 192 16.80 -15.91 28.94
C ASN A 192 15.29 -15.82 29.29
N ASP A 193 14.72 -14.63 29.39
CA ASP A 193 13.29 -14.44 29.44
C ASP A 193 12.69 -14.55 28.02
N VAL A 194 11.54 -15.22 27.90
CA VAL A 194 10.91 -15.51 26.60
C VAL A 194 9.41 -15.24 26.61
N VAL A 195 8.91 -14.78 25.47
CA VAL A 195 7.47 -14.67 25.18
C VAL A 195 7.13 -15.70 24.09
N ILE A 196 6.12 -16.52 24.36
CA ILE A 196 5.72 -17.66 23.52
C ILE A 196 4.27 -17.52 23.03
N GLU A 197 3.95 -18.22 21.95
CA GLU A 197 2.58 -18.23 21.40
C GLU A 197 1.65 -19.11 22.28
N SER A 198 0.36 -18.78 22.28
CA SER A 198 -0.64 -19.39 23.18
C SER A 198 -0.90 -20.87 22.91
N ASP A 199 -0.84 -21.28 21.66
CA ASP A 199 -1.09 -22.69 21.30
C ASP A 199 0.16 -23.55 21.61
N LEU A 200 1.37 -22.98 21.42
CA LEU A 200 2.61 -23.62 21.89
C LEU A 200 2.62 -23.76 23.42
N ALA A 201 2.18 -22.72 24.14
CA ALA A 201 2.06 -22.77 25.60
C ALA A 201 1.09 -23.87 26.06
N LYS A 202 -0.06 -23.98 25.43
CA LYS A 202 -1.08 -25.01 25.74
C LYS A 202 -0.58 -26.42 25.42
N ALA A 203 0.02 -26.62 24.24
CA ALA A 203 0.54 -27.94 23.82
C ALA A 203 1.59 -28.49 24.77
N ASN A 204 2.31 -27.59 25.47
CA ASN A 204 3.39 -27.96 26.39
C ASN A 204 3.03 -27.73 27.87
N ASN A 205 1.78 -27.39 28.20
CA ASN A 205 1.30 -27.09 29.55
C ASN A 205 2.14 -26.00 30.27
N LEU A 206 2.59 -24.97 29.52
CA LEU A 206 3.43 -23.90 30.04
C LEU A 206 2.59 -22.69 30.46
N ALA A 207 2.89 -22.16 31.63
CA ALA A 207 2.35 -20.92 32.17
C ALA A 207 3.45 -19.86 32.33
N VAL A 208 3.04 -18.60 32.58
CA VAL A 208 3.97 -17.53 32.90
C VAL A 208 4.71 -17.85 34.21
N GLY A 209 6.03 -17.85 34.17
CA GLY A 209 6.92 -18.23 35.27
C GLY A 209 7.66 -19.55 35.03
N ASP A 210 7.12 -20.44 34.18
CA ASP A 210 7.70 -21.75 33.90
C ASP A 210 8.98 -21.64 33.07
N ARG A 211 9.76 -22.70 33.11
CA ARG A 211 11.03 -22.82 32.39
C ARG A 211 11.02 -24.04 31.48
N PHE A 212 11.65 -23.88 30.33
CA PHE A 212 11.88 -24.98 29.37
C PHE A 212 13.25 -24.83 28.73
N THR A 213 13.70 -25.84 28.05
CA THR A 213 15.00 -25.84 27.37
C THR A 213 14.86 -25.97 25.87
N VAL A 214 15.78 -25.31 25.14
CA VAL A 214 15.97 -25.44 23.70
C VAL A 214 17.45 -25.72 23.43
N LYS A 215 17.75 -26.33 22.28
CA LYS A 215 19.12 -26.63 21.85
C LYS A 215 19.45 -25.75 20.65
N VAL A 216 20.57 -25.05 20.69
CA VAL A 216 21.04 -24.21 19.60
C VAL A 216 22.41 -24.70 19.16
N THR A 217 22.56 -24.97 17.87
CA THR A 217 23.84 -25.29 17.25
C THR A 217 24.38 -24.01 16.62
N THR A 218 25.56 -23.55 17.07
CA THR A 218 26.19 -22.38 16.47
C THR A 218 27.02 -22.80 15.25
N ASP A 219 27.04 -21.95 14.22
CA ASP A 219 27.80 -22.21 12.98
C ASP A 219 29.30 -22.45 13.18
N SER A 220 29.84 -21.98 14.31
CA SER A 220 31.26 -22.12 14.68
C SER A 220 31.57 -23.40 15.46
N SER A 221 30.57 -24.07 16.01
CA SER A 221 30.76 -25.32 16.74
C SER A 221 29.66 -26.31 16.40
N ASN A 222 30.02 -27.45 15.87
CA ASN A 222 29.06 -28.53 15.54
C ASN A 222 28.40 -29.15 16.80
N THR A 223 28.50 -28.50 17.95
CA THR A 223 28.02 -28.98 19.27
C THR A 223 26.78 -28.18 19.66
N ALA A 224 25.63 -28.84 19.83
CA ALA A 224 24.42 -28.21 20.32
C ALA A 224 24.56 -27.78 21.78
N LYS A 225 24.34 -26.50 22.08
CA LYS A 225 24.33 -25.98 23.45
C LYS A 225 22.90 -25.83 23.93
N THR A 226 22.63 -26.29 25.16
CA THR A 226 21.31 -26.19 25.77
C THR A 226 21.15 -24.86 26.49
N TYR A 227 20.03 -24.16 26.23
CA TYR A 227 19.63 -22.92 26.88
C TYR A 227 18.32 -23.13 27.62
N THR A 228 18.27 -22.67 28.88
CA THR A 228 17.02 -22.67 29.67
C THR A 228 16.37 -21.30 29.56
N LEU A 229 15.12 -21.28 29.09
CA LEU A 229 14.32 -20.08 28.93
C LEU A 229 13.20 -20.02 29.97
N LYS A 230 12.87 -18.82 30.46
CA LYS A 230 11.77 -18.56 31.39
C LYS A 230 10.64 -17.83 30.69
N VAL A 231 9.43 -18.36 30.73
CA VAL A 231 8.24 -17.74 30.14
C VAL A 231 7.85 -16.52 30.97
N ILE A 232 7.90 -15.32 30.36
CA ILE A 232 7.46 -14.07 30.99
C ILE A 232 6.16 -13.55 30.40
N GLY A 233 5.75 -14.04 29.23
CA GLY A 233 4.51 -13.67 28.57
C GLY A 233 4.04 -14.69 27.57
N ILE A 234 2.74 -14.67 27.35
CA ILE A 234 2.06 -15.50 26.35
C ILE A 234 1.28 -14.57 25.43
N TYR A 235 1.50 -14.69 24.12
CA TYR A 235 0.75 -13.93 23.13
C TYR A 235 -0.18 -14.84 22.33
N LYS A 236 -1.25 -14.28 21.78
CA LYS A 236 -2.13 -14.94 20.83
C LYS A 236 -2.00 -14.26 19.49
N SER A 237 -1.77 -15.05 18.44
CA SER A 237 -1.79 -14.59 17.06
C SER A 237 -3.18 -14.78 16.45
N SER A 238 -3.61 -13.78 15.65
CA SER A 238 -4.82 -13.86 14.81
C SER A 238 -4.51 -14.09 13.33
N SER A 239 -3.23 -14.28 12.98
CA SER A 239 -2.83 -14.56 11.60
C SER A 239 -3.19 -15.99 11.18
N SER A 240 -3.70 -16.12 9.95
CA SER A 240 -3.84 -17.44 9.31
C SER A 240 -2.47 -17.93 8.82
N VAL A 241 -2.16 -19.20 9.10
CA VAL A 241 -0.92 -19.82 8.65
C VAL A 241 -1.07 -20.25 7.19
N THR A 242 -0.12 -19.88 6.34
CA THR A 242 -0.12 -20.26 4.92
C THR A 242 0.54 -21.63 4.71
N SER A 243 0.20 -22.33 3.62
CA SER A 243 0.78 -23.63 3.29
C SER A 243 2.32 -23.60 3.18
N SER A 244 2.90 -22.48 2.76
CA SER A 244 4.36 -22.31 2.70
C SER A 244 5.02 -22.19 4.08
N GLN A 245 4.31 -21.65 5.08
CA GLN A 245 4.77 -21.58 6.46
C GLN A 245 4.67 -22.92 7.19
N LEU A 246 3.93 -23.87 6.62
CA LEU A 246 3.78 -25.22 7.14
C LEU A 246 4.84 -26.21 6.63
N GLN A 247 5.85 -25.77 5.87
CA GLN A 247 6.85 -26.66 5.29
C GLN A 247 7.86 -27.20 6.31
N ASN A 248 8.15 -26.46 7.36
CA ASN A 248 8.96 -26.91 8.49
C ASN A 248 8.48 -26.27 9.81
N ASN A 249 8.86 -26.88 10.93
CA ASN A 249 8.44 -26.41 12.25
C ASN A 249 8.92 -24.99 12.55
N ALA A 250 10.15 -24.63 12.20
CA ALA A 250 10.71 -23.30 12.47
C ALA A 250 10.00 -22.19 11.67
N SER A 251 9.43 -22.51 10.51
CA SER A 251 8.66 -21.54 9.71
C SER A 251 7.24 -21.34 10.21
N ASN A 252 6.75 -22.19 11.12
CA ASN A 252 5.44 -22.05 11.72
C ASN A 252 5.43 -20.87 12.71
N PRO A 253 4.60 -19.82 12.52
CA PRO A 253 4.52 -18.67 13.42
C PRO A 253 4.23 -19.05 14.88
N SER A 254 3.54 -20.18 15.12
CA SER A 254 3.27 -20.66 16.47
C SER A 254 4.51 -21.14 17.21
N ASN A 255 5.58 -21.49 16.49
CA ASN A 255 6.87 -21.90 17.04
C ASN A 255 7.89 -20.74 17.11
N ASN A 256 7.43 -19.50 17.01
CA ASN A 256 8.30 -18.32 17.17
C ASN A 256 8.41 -17.91 18.63
N LEU A 257 9.64 -17.83 19.12
CA LEU A 257 10.01 -17.46 20.49
C LEU A 257 10.62 -16.05 20.48
N TYR A 258 9.99 -15.10 21.17
CA TYR A 258 10.55 -13.75 21.31
C TYR A 258 11.39 -13.65 22.58
N VAL A 259 12.63 -13.22 22.42
CA VAL A 259 13.58 -13.01 23.53
C VAL A 259 14.20 -11.61 23.45
N ASN A 260 14.97 -11.19 24.46
CA ASN A 260 15.75 -9.97 24.33
C ASN A 260 16.91 -10.15 23.34
N LEU A 261 17.40 -9.06 22.77
CA LEU A 261 18.44 -9.06 21.74
C LEU A 261 19.74 -9.74 22.21
N LYS A 262 20.08 -9.55 23.48
CA LYS A 262 21.30 -10.12 24.09
C LYS A 262 21.21 -11.64 24.17
N THR A 263 20.07 -12.19 24.57
CA THR A 263 19.86 -13.64 24.62
C THR A 263 20.02 -14.26 23.24
N ALA A 264 19.36 -13.69 22.21
CA ALA A 264 19.49 -14.19 20.83
C ALA A 264 20.94 -14.14 20.33
N ASN A 265 21.64 -13.04 20.57
CA ASN A 265 23.04 -12.89 20.19
C ASN A 265 23.94 -13.89 20.91
N THR A 266 23.72 -14.12 22.20
CA THR A 266 24.48 -15.14 22.98
C THR A 266 24.27 -16.55 22.39
N MET A 267 23.03 -16.88 21.98
CA MET A 267 22.69 -18.14 21.31
C MET A 267 23.38 -18.30 19.97
N LYS A 268 23.55 -17.19 19.22
CA LYS A 268 24.29 -17.15 17.95
C LYS A 268 25.81 -17.17 18.11
N GLY A 269 26.34 -17.02 19.34
CA GLY A 269 27.78 -16.80 19.59
C GLY A 269 28.27 -15.43 19.15
N GLN A 270 27.37 -14.42 19.10
CA GLN A 270 27.66 -13.06 18.70
C GLN A 270 27.44 -12.09 19.86
N THR A 271 28.02 -10.91 19.77
CA THR A 271 27.87 -9.86 20.78
C THR A 271 27.70 -8.50 20.10
N ASN A 272 26.79 -7.68 20.61
CA ASN A 272 26.59 -6.31 20.14
C ASN A 272 26.31 -6.20 18.64
N THR A 273 25.51 -7.12 18.10
CA THR A 273 25.13 -7.17 16.69
C THR A 273 23.63 -7.22 16.52
N VAL A 274 23.18 -6.92 15.31
CA VAL A 274 21.81 -7.07 14.84
C VAL A 274 21.82 -7.61 13.42
N ASP A 275 20.81 -8.39 13.03
CA ASP A 275 20.66 -8.87 11.66
C ASP A 275 19.98 -7.82 10.80
N ALA A 276 19.01 -7.12 11.38
CA ALA A 276 18.32 -6.02 10.75
C ALA A 276 17.89 -4.97 11.76
N ALA A 277 17.72 -3.74 11.28
CA ALA A 277 17.13 -2.66 12.07
C ALA A 277 16.05 -1.95 11.25
N THR A 278 14.87 -1.83 11.83
CA THR A 278 13.73 -1.12 11.23
C THR A 278 13.51 0.20 11.98
N TYR A 279 13.46 1.29 11.26
CA TYR A 279 13.22 2.62 11.80
C TYR A 279 11.88 3.14 11.30
N THR A 280 10.99 3.52 12.22
CA THR A 280 9.73 4.18 11.89
C THR A 280 9.93 5.68 11.97
N LEU A 281 9.65 6.40 10.89
CA LEU A 281 9.79 7.84 10.83
C LEU A 281 8.48 8.56 11.23
N SER A 282 8.62 9.73 11.85
CA SER A 282 7.49 10.57 12.22
C SER A 282 6.76 11.16 11.00
N ASN A 283 7.49 11.39 9.89
CA ASN A 283 6.95 11.97 8.67
C ASN A 283 7.32 11.13 7.44
N PRO A 284 6.35 10.50 6.77
CA PRO A 284 6.58 9.73 5.55
C PRO A 284 7.24 10.51 4.41
N ALA A 285 6.96 11.81 4.29
CA ALA A 285 7.56 12.64 3.24
C ALA A 285 9.09 12.80 3.39
N SER A 286 9.62 12.60 4.60
CA SER A 286 11.06 12.69 4.86
C SER A 286 11.85 11.42 4.53
N MET A 287 11.19 10.32 4.15
CA MET A 287 11.82 9.00 3.93
C MET A 287 13.02 9.05 2.96
N LYS A 288 12.83 9.64 1.79
CA LYS A 288 13.92 9.73 0.78
C LYS A 288 15.12 10.52 1.28
N SER A 289 14.89 11.64 1.97
CA SER A 289 15.95 12.47 2.53
C SER A 289 16.63 11.77 3.73
N PHE A 290 15.86 11.05 4.55
CA PHE A 290 16.39 10.24 5.64
C PHE A 290 17.28 9.11 5.11
N VAL A 291 16.82 8.31 4.14
CA VAL A 291 17.61 7.23 3.53
C VAL A 291 18.92 7.79 2.94
N LYS A 292 18.88 8.92 2.24
CA LYS A 292 20.08 9.57 1.70
C LYS A 292 21.08 9.93 2.80
N LYS A 293 20.62 10.51 3.91
CA LYS A 293 21.46 10.86 5.07
C LYS A 293 21.96 9.62 5.82
N ALA A 294 21.13 8.59 5.97
CA ALA A 294 21.48 7.38 6.66
C ALA A 294 22.52 6.55 5.90
N LYS A 295 22.46 6.54 4.56
CA LYS A 295 23.50 5.91 3.70
C LYS A 295 24.91 6.44 3.97
N SER A 296 25.07 7.70 4.36
CA SER A 296 26.40 8.26 4.72
C SER A 296 26.89 7.85 6.13
N LYS A 297 26.07 7.15 6.91
CA LYS A 297 26.41 6.70 8.28
C LYS A 297 26.65 5.20 8.36
N ILE A 298 26.52 4.48 7.24
CA ILE A 298 26.69 3.02 7.16
C ILE A 298 27.74 2.67 6.11
N ASP A 299 28.31 1.47 6.21
CA ASP A 299 29.12 0.87 5.17
C ASP A 299 28.24 0.35 4.02
N THR A 300 28.05 1.14 2.98
CA THR A 300 27.16 0.83 1.84
C THR A 300 27.68 -0.31 0.96
N GLN A 301 28.92 -0.78 1.15
CA GLN A 301 29.43 -1.96 0.45
C GLN A 301 28.87 -3.25 1.06
N LYS A 302 28.66 -3.26 2.39
CA LYS A 302 28.16 -4.43 3.12
C LYS A 302 26.67 -4.35 3.42
N PHE A 303 26.15 -3.14 3.68
CA PHE A 303 24.80 -2.93 4.17
C PHE A 303 24.00 -2.06 3.21
N THR A 304 22.73 -2.31 3.17
CA THR A 304 21.76 -1.45 2.46
C THR A 304 20.76 -0.87 3.45
N ILE A 305 20.37 0.38 3.17
CA ILE A 305 19.29 1.02 3.90
C ILE A 305 18.24 1.45 2.87
N GLU A 306 17.05 0.89 3.01
CA GLU A 306 15.98 1.06 2.04
C GLU A 306 14.67 1.39 2.75
N SER A 307 13.87 2.25 2.12
CA SER A 307 12.49 2.43 2.53
C SER A 307 11.64 1.28 2.00
N ASN A 308 10.65 0.86 2.76
CA ASN A 308 9.66 -0.12 2.31
C ASN A 308 8.73 0.49 1.24
N ASP A 309 9.34 1.24 0.31
CA ASP A 309 8.64 2.08 -0.66
C ASP A 309 7.97 1.25 -1.78
N GLN A 310 8.53 0.07 -2.12
CA GLN A 310 7.98 -0.73 -3.23
C GLN A 310 6.60 -1.32 -2.91
N VAL A 311 6.41 -1.93 -1.74
CA VAL A 311 5.10 -2.46 -1.31
C VAL A 311 4.11 -1.31 -1.15
N TYR A 312 4.61 -0.21 -0.62
CA TYR A 312 3.89 1.03 -0.44
C TYR A 312 3.46 1.65 -1.79
N GLN A 313 4.35 1.76 -2.77
CA GLN A 313 4.03 2.27 -4.11
C GLN A 313 3.01 1.36 -4.83
N GLN A 314 3.12 0.05 -4.72
CA GLN A 314 2.14 -0.88 -5.28
C GLN A 314 0.75 -0.69 -4.68
N MET A 315 0.66 -0.39 -3.40
CA MET A 315 -0.61 -0.12 -2.72
C MET A 315 -1.20 1.25 -3.10
N LEU A 316 -0.34 2.26 -3.29
CA LEU A 316 -0.78 3.61 -3.64
C LEU A 316 -1.08 3.79 -5.13
N THR A 317 -0.53 2.95 -6.01
CA THR A 317 -0.71 3.06 -7.46
C THR A 317 -2.19 3.09 -7.88
N PRO A 318 -3.07 2.18 -7.42
CA PRO A 318 -4.50 2.23 -7.75
C PRO A 318 -5.17 3.54 -7.32
N LEU A 319 -4.85 4.03 -6.11
CA LEU A 319 -5.40 5.28 -5.58
C LEU A 319 -4.93 6.51 -6.35
N ASN A 320 -3.65 6.56 -6.70
CA ASN A 320 -3.06 7.61 -7.52
C ASN A 320 -3.65 7.61 -8.94
N ASN A 321 -3.92 6.43 -9.51
CA ASN A 321 -4.57 6.30 -10.80
C ASN A 321 -6.00 6.83 -10.75
N VAL A 322 -6.78 6.50 -9.70
CA VAL A 322 -8.13 7.04 -9.48
C VAL A 322 -8.10 8.56 -9.33
N ALA A 323 -7.16 9.12 -8.57
CA ALA A 323 -7.03 10.56 -8.40
C ALA A 323 -6.70 11.27 -9.72
N SER A 324 -5.76 10.71 -10.50
CA SER A 324 -5.35 11.25 -11.81
C SER A 324 -6.45 11.16 -12.84
N PHE A 325 -7.14 10.01 -12.91
CA PHE A 325 -8.27 9.80 -13.78
C PHE A 325 -9.42 10.78 -13.48
N SER A 326 -9.75 10.95 -12.19
CA SER A 326 -10.76 11.91 -11.75
C SER A 326 -10.41 13.35 -12.14
N LYS A 327 -9.14 13.75 -12.01
CA LYS A 327 -8.66 15.06 -12.47
C LYS A 327 -8.88 15.26 -13.97
N ASN A 328 -8.55 14.24 -14.77
CA ASN A 328 -8.71 14.30 -16.23
C ASN A 328 -10.19 14.38 -16.64
N ILE A 329 -11.07 13.62 -15.95
CA ILE A 329 -12.53 13.72 -16.16
C ILE A 329 -13.03 15.13 -15.87
N VAL A 330 -12.63 15.73 -14.74
CA VAL A 330 -13.03 17.09 -14.38
C VAL A 330 -12.64 18.07 -15.48
N LEU A 331 -11.42 17.98 -15.99
CA LEU A 331 -10.95 18.85 -17.07
C LEU A 331 -11.76 18.64 -18.36
N LEU A 332 -11.97 17.38 -18.75
CA LEU A 332 -12.72 17.04 -19.97
C LEU A 332 -14.16 17.53 -19.88
N VAL A 333 -14.83 17.26 -18.76
CA VAL A 333 -16.23 17.68 -18.54
C VAL A 333 -16.32 19.21 -18.46
N ALA A 334 -15.35 19.90 -17.87
CA ALA A 334 -15.31 21.36 -17.83
C ALA A 334 -15.18 21.97 -19.23
N LEU A 335 -14.30 21.41 -20.06
CA LEU A 335 -14.13 21.86 -21.47
C LEU A 335 -15.38 21.57 -22.31
N ALA A 336 -15.89 20.33 -22.26
CA ALA A 336 -17.11 19.96 -22.97
C ALA A 336 -18.30 20.81 -22.51
N GLY A 337 -18.43 21.03 -21.20
CA GLY A 337 -19.46 21.86 -20.61
C GLY A 337 -19.38 23.31 -21.08
N ALA A 338 -18.16 23.89 -21.15
CA ALA A 338 -17.97 25.23 -21.68
C ALA A 338 -18.43 25.35 -23.15
N VAL A 339 -18.09 24.36 -23.99
CA VAL A 339 -18.51 24.31 -25.37
C VAL A 339 -20.03 24.21 -25.48
N ILE A 340 -20.65 23.28 -24.76
CA ILE A 340 -22.11 23.05 -24.77
C ILE A 340 -22.83 24.32 -24.31
N LEU A 341 -22.42 24.92 -23.20
CA LEU A 341 -23.02 26.16 -22.69
C LEU A 341 -22.85 27.31 -23.70
N THR A 342 -21.67 27.44 -24.31
CA THR A 342 -21.44 28.45 -25.36
C THR A 342 -22.42 28.29 -26.52
N LEU A 343 -22.62 27.05 -27.01
CA LEU A 343 -23.58 26.79 -28.12
C LEU A 343 -25.01 27.12 -27.73
N ILE A 344 -25.44 26.75 -26.52
CA ILE A 344 -26.79 27.04 -26.02
C ILE A 344 -26.97 28.56 -25.87
N ILE A 345 -25.96 29.30 -25.41
CA ILE A 345 -26.01 30.76 -25.30
C ILE A 345 -26.06 31.39 -26.67
N ILE A 346 -25.29 30.93 -27.65
CA ILE A 346 -25.34 31.42 -29.03
C ILE A 346 -26.74 31.23 -29.62
N LEU A 347 -27.32 30.02 -29.45
CA LEU A 347 -28.68 29.73 -29.88
C LEU A 347 -29.71 30.69 -29.24
N SER A 348 -29.55 30.91 -27.95
CA SER A 348 -30.33 31.82 -27.15
C SER A 348 -30.25 33.30 -27.59
N ILE A 349 -29.06 33.73 -28.00
CA ILE A 349 -28.87 35.08 -28.58
C ILE A 349 -29.55 35.16 -29.93
N ARG A 350 -29.48 34.10 -30.77
CA ARG A 350 -30.14 34.06 -32.07
C ARG A 350 -31.66 34.16 -31.95
N GLU A 351 -32.28 33.46 -31.01
CA GLU A 351 -33.71 33.52 -30.74
C GLU A 351 -34.20 34.91 -30.31
N ARG A 352 -33.34 35.68 -29.59
CA ARG A 352 -33.66 37.04 -29.09
C ARG A 352 -33.04 38.14 -29.94
N ARG A 353 -32.64 37.84 -31.18
CA ARG A 353 -31.96 38.76 -32.07
C ARG A 353 -32.74 40.06 -32.26
N TYR A 354 -34.05 39.97 -32.47
CA TYR A 354 -34.93 41.11 -32.63
C TYR A 354 -35.04 41.98 -31.36
N GLU A 355 -35.24 41.34 -30.18
CA GLU A 355 -35.26 42.05 -28.88
C GLU A 355 -33.94 42.80 -28.64
N ILE A 356 -32.81 42.19 -28.96
CA ILE A 356 -31.46 42.80 -28.85
C ILE A 356 -31.32 43.97 -29.82
N GLY A 357 -31.80 43.84 -31.05
CA GLY A 357 -31.79 44.86 -32.08
C GLY A 357 -32.55 46.13 -31.64
N VAL A 358 -33.78 45.95 -31.11
CA VAL A 358 -34.59 47.02 -30.56
C VAL A 358 -33.90 47.72 -29.39
N LEU A 359 -33.31 46.96 -28.46
CA LEU A 359 -32.57 47.55 -27.33
C LEU A 359 -31.35 48.37 -27.79
N MET A 360 -30.64 47.90 -28.83
CA MET A 360 -29.52 48.63 -29.41
C MET A 360 -29.98 49.90 -30.17
N SER A 361 -31.12 49.87 -30.84
CA SER A 361 -31.67 51.03 -31.52
C SER A 361 -32.18 52.11 -30.54
N LEU A 362 -32.60 51.72 -29.34
CA LEU A 362 -32.95 52.61 -28.23
C LEU A 362 -31.71 53.18 -27.51
N GLY A 363 -30.46 52.90 -27.97
CA GLY A 363 -29.23 53.42 -27.44
C GLY A 363 -28.66 52.65 -26.25
N GLU A 364 -29.15 51.45 -25.95
CA GLU A 364 -28.62 50.62 -24.88
C GLU A 364 -27.19 50.11 -25.21
N ASN A 365 -26.25 50.28 -24.28
CA ASN A 365 -24.87 49.88 -24.47
C ASN A 365 -24.76 48.35 -24.58
N ARG A 366 -23.99 47.84 -25.57
CA ARG A 366 -23.72 46.39 -25.79
C ARG A 366 -23.26 45.69 -24.53
N LEU A 367 -22.43 46.31 -23.72
CA LEU A 367 -21.92 45.75 -22.43
C LEU A 367 -23.06 45.53 -21.43
N LYS A 368 -24.10 46.35 -21.41
CA LYS A 368 -25.27 46.15 -20.54
C LYS A 368 -26.11 44.96 -21.00
N ILE A 369 -26.20 44.76 -22.32
CA ILE A 369 -26.87 43.58 -22.90
C ILE A 369 -26.11 42.30 -22.55
N ILE A 370 -24.78 42.28 -22.69
CA ILE A 370 -23.92 41.18 -22.28
C ILE A 370 -24.06 40.92 -20.78
N GLY A 371 -24.06 42.00 -19.97
CA GLY A 371 -24.27 41.93 -18.50
C GLY A 371 -25.62 41.33 -18.11
N GLN A 372 -26.66 41.56 -18.91
CA GLN A 372 -27.96 40.92 -18.71
C GLN A 372 -27.92 39.40 -18.94
N PHE A 373 -27.25 38.93 -19.97
CA PHE A 373 -27.00 37.48 -20.17
C PHE A 373 -26.16 36.87 -19.09
N PHE A 374 -25.13 37.59 -18.64
CA PHE A 374 -24.33 37.17 -17.50
C PHE A 374 -25.17 37.00 -16.23
N ALA A 375 -26.01 37.95 -15.89
CA ALA A 375 -26.89 37.88 -14.74
C ALA A 375 -27.89 36.73 -14.82
N GLU A 376 -28.48 36.48 -16.03
CA GLU A 376 -29.38 35.36 -16.28
C GLU A 376 -28.70 34.00 -16.03
N LEU A 377 -27.49 33.80 -16.61
CA LEU A 377 -26.74 32.57 -16.46
C LEU A 377 -26.17 32.40 -15.06
N PHE A 378 -25.77 33.48 -14.41
CA PHE A 378 -25.32 33.45 -13.02
C PHE A 378 -26.40 32.93 -12.07
N MET A 379 -27.66 33.39 -12.25
CA MET A 379 -28.79 32.86 -11.49
C MET A 379 -29.05 31.36 -11.76
N VAL A 380 -28.99 30.96 -13.02
CA VAL A 380 -29.11 29.55 -13.41
C VAL A 380 -27.98 28.72 -12.78
N THR A 381 -26.74 29.22 -12.82
CA THR A 381 -25.58 28.53 -12.24
C THR A 381 -25.71 28.37 -10.72
N LEU A 382 -26.24 29.38 -10.01
CA LEU A 382 -26.47 29.27 -8.56
C LEU A 382 -27.49 28.16 -8.24
N VAL A 383 -28.61 28.12 -8.96
CA VAL A 383 -29.62 27.06 -8.78
C VAL A 383 -29.03 25.69 -9.12
N SER A 384 -28.31 25.59 -10.25
CA SER A 384 -27.63 24.36 -10.67
C SER A 384 -26.58 23.89 -9.68
N LEU A 385 -25.87 24.82 -9.01
CA LEU A 385 -24.88 24.50 -7.98
C LEU A 385 -25.56 23.83 -6.77
N VAL A 386 -26.72 24.35 -6.34
CA VAL A 386 -27.47 23.72 -5.23
C VAL A 386 -27.90 22.30 -5.60
N ILE A 387 -28.42 22.10 -6.80
CA ILE A 387 -28.82 20.80 -7.33
C ILE A 387 -27.59 19.85 -7.35
N ALA A 388 -26.47 20.34 -7.85
CA ALA A 388 -25.23 19.58 -7.95
C ALA A 388 -24.69 19.16 -6.58
N ILE A 389 -24.77 20.00 -5.56
CA ILE A 389 -24.35 19.66 -4.18
C ILE A 389 -25.19 18.52 -3.63
N VAL A 390 -26.52 18.54 -3.84
CA VAL A 390 -27.41 17.49 -3.35
C VAL A 390 -27.18 16.16 -4.10
N ALA A 391 -27.14 16.19 -5.43
CA ALA A 391 -27.01 15.00 -6.26
C ALA A 391 -25.57 14.42 -6.32
N GLY A 392 -24.56 15.27 -6.23
CA GLY A 392 -23.17 14.89 -6.46
C GLY A 392 -22.61 13.90 -5.44
N ASN A 393 -23.17 13.86 -4.23
CA ASN A 393 -22.77 12.90 -3.22
C ASN A 393 -23.13 11.44 -3.61
N PHE A 394 -24.30 11.26 -4.18
CA PHE A 394 -24.75 9.94 -4.66
C PHE A 394 -23.89 9.47 -5.82
N VAL A 395 -23.69 10.33 -6.82
CA VAL A 395 -22.89 10.01 -8.02
C VAL A 395 -21.44 9.77 -7.67
N GLY A 396 -20.85 10.58 -6.79
CA GLY A 396 -19.47 10.45 -6.35
C GLY A 396 -19.18 9.11 -5.66
N ASN A 397 -20.07 8.66 -4.78
CA ASN A 397 -19.92 7.36 -4.11
C ASN A 397 -20.05 6.18 -5.07
N ALA A 398 -21.05 6.21 -5.97
CA ALA A 398 -21.27 5.13 -6.94
C ALA A 398 -20.07 4.99 -7.89
N VAL A 399 -19.65 6.07 -8.51
CA VAL A 399 -18.56 6.08 -9.50
C VAL A 399 -17.20 5.83 -8.82
N GLY A 400 -16.95 6.42 -7.64
CA GLY A 400 -15.69 6.27 -6.92
C GLY A 400 -15.41 4.82 -6.50
N ASN A 401 -16.42 4.12 -5.97
CA ASN A 401 -16.28 2.73 -5.59
C ASN A 401 -16.12 1.80 -6.81
N GLN A 402 -16.81 2.08 -7.91
CA GLN A 402 -16.68 1.32 -9.16
C GLN A 402 -15.28 1.48 -9.78
N LEU A 403 -14.73 2.69 -9.79
CA LEU A 403 -13.37 2.94 -10.28
C LEU A 403 -12.31 2.21 -9.44
N LEU A 404 -12.46 2.22 -8.11
CA LEU A 404 -11.53 1.53 -7.23
C LEU A 404 -11.59 0.01 -7.46
N SER A 405 -12.78 -0.59 -7.58
CA SER A 405 -12.93 -2.02 -7.81
C SER A 405 -12.31 -2.47 -9.15
N GLN A 406 -12.45 -1.68 -10.21
CA GLN A 406 -11.82 -1.96 -11.50
C GLN A 406 -10.28 -1.93 -11.41
N GLN A 407 -9.71 -0.97 -10.69
CA GLN A 407 -8.25 -0.85 -10.52
C GLN A 407 -7.68 -1.99 -9.65
N THR A 408 -8.39 -2.42 -8.61
CA THR A 408 -7.95 -3.54 -7.76
C THR A 408 -8.04 -4.89 -8.48
N THR A 409 -9.07 -5.10 -9.30
CA THR A 409 -9.23 -6.33 -10.10
C THR A 409 -8.14 -6.44 -11.17
N SER A 410 -7.79 -5.35 -11.85
CA SER A 410 -6.71 -5.34 -12.85
C SER A 410 -5.34 -5.67 -12.26
N SER A 411 -5.07 -5.24 -11.04
CA SER A 411 -3.82 -5.54 -10.34
C SER A 411 -3.74 -6.97 -9.78
N GLN A 412 -4.88 -7.65 -9.56
CA GLN A 412 -4.93 -9.06 -9.22
C GLN A 412 -4.76 -9.98 -10.45
N GLN A 413 -5.34 -9.60 -11.58
CA GLN A 413 -5.28 -10.40 -12.81
C GLN A 413 -3.85 -10.45 -13.40
N SER A 414 -3.06 -9.39 -13.26
CA SER A 414 -1.64 -9.41 -13.64
C SER A 414 -0.77 -10.28 -12.75
N ARG A 415 -1.21 -10.66 -11.54
CA ARG A 415 -0.52 -11.62 -10.67
C ARG A 415 -0.89 -13.07 -10.95
N GLN A 416 -2.04 -13.32 -11.59
CA GLN A 416 -2.53 -14.68 -11.90
C GLN A 416 -2.07 -15.17 -13.28
N MET A 417 -1.60 -14.27 -14.15
CA MET A 417 -1.02 -14.67 -15.45
C MET A 417 0.42 -15.22 -15.36
N ASP A 418 1.07 -15.11 -14.20
CA ASP A 418 2.40 -15.70 -13.95
C ASP A 418 2.32 -17.11 -13.34
N ALA A 419 1.12 -17.61 -13.06
CA ALA A 419 0.82 -19.01 -12.73
C ALA A 419 0.13 -19.65 -13.93
N GLY A 420 0.90 -20.23 -14.85
CA GLY A 420 0.40 -20.93 -16.02
C GLY A 420 -0.57 -22.07 -15.63
N PRO A 421 -1.59 -22.36 -16.45
CA PRO A 421 -2.49 -23.45 -16.18
C PRO A 421 -1.76 -24.79 -16.31
N GLU A 422 -1.88 -25.65 -15.30
CA GLU A 422 -1.50 -27.04 -15.38
C GLU A 422 -2.30 -27.71 -16.52
N GLN A 423 -1.64 -27.97 -17.62
CA GLN A 423 -2.19 -28.76 -18.69
C GLN A 423 -1.74 -30.20 -18.52
N ASN A 424 -2.71 -31.04 -18.19
CA ASN A 424 -2.60 -32.49 -18.11
C ASN A 424 -2.36 -33.09 -19.52
N GLY A 425 -1.27 -33.85 -19.66
CA GLY A 425 -1.12 -34.94 -20.59
C GLY A 425 -0.66 -34.62 -22.01
N SER A 426 0.59 -34.85 -22.32
CA SER A 426 1.00 -35.84 -23.36
C SER A 426 2.51 -35.83 -23.55
N LYS A 427 3.10 -37.01 -23.57
CA LYS A 427 4.52 -37.24 -23.85
C LYS A 427 4.87 -36.81 -25.26
N THR A 428 5.83 -35.92 -25.44
CA THR A 428 6.74 -35.94 -26.58
C THR A 428 8.09 -35.33 -26.20
N ASN A 429 9.09 -36.07 -26.59
CA ASN A 429 10.52 -35.87 -26.45
C ASN A 429 10.98 -34.64 -27.23
N SER A 430 11.71 -33.69 -26.61
CA SER A 430 12.76 -32.95 -27.32
C SER A 430 13.42 -31.86 -26.45
N GLN A 431 14.72 -32.01 -26.39
CA GLN A 431 15.76 -30.96 -26.34
C GLN A 431 15.88 -30.02 -25.11
N LYS A 432 17.02 -30.23 -24.42
CA LYS A 432 17.66 -29.32 -23.46
C LYS A 432 17.80 -27.90 -24.01
N SER A 433 17.18 -26.95 -23.35
CA SER A 433 17.64 -25.58 -23.31
C SER A 433 17.88 -25.19 -21.85
N ASN A 434 19.10 -24.75 -21.57
CA ASN A 434 19.54 -24.25 -20.26
C ASN A 434 18.84 -22.92 -19.97
N GLU A 435 17.78 -22.90 -19.19
CA GLU A 435 17.30 -21.69 -18.52
C GLU A 435 17.56 -21.79 -17.02
N PRO A 436 18.02 -20.71 -16.37
CA PRO A 436 18.30 -20.72 -14.94
C PRO A 436 17.02 -20.80 -14.13
N PRO A 437 17.00 -21.51 -12.98
CA PRO A 437 15.81 -21.73 -12.18
C PRO A 437 15.26 -20.42 -11.61
N SER A 438 13.93 -20.26 -11.68
CA SER A 438 13.17 -19.10 -11.26
C SER A 438 13.35 -18.78 -9.76
N ARG A 439 13.53 -17.51 -9.52
CA ARG A 439 13.85 -16.78 -8.27
C ARG A 439 12.74 -16.82 -7.20
N GLY A 440 12.33 -17.98 -6.70
CA GLY A 440 11.25 -18.07 -5.70
C GLY A 440 11.66 -18.22 -4.22
N GLY A 441 12.92 -18.57 -3.91
CA GLY A 441 13.28 -19.14 -2.61
C GLY A 441 13.94 -18.24 -1.56
N LEU A 442 14.52 -17.11 -1.93
CA LEU A 442 15.38 -16.31 -1.02
C LEU A 442 14.64 -15.23 -0.21
N GLY A 443 13.42 -14.87 -0.56
CA GLY A 443 12.64 -13.86 0.16
C GLY A 443 12.08 -14.33 1.51
N ALA A 444 11.85 -15.63 1.64
CA ALA A 444 11.29 -16.22 2.87
C ALA A 444 12.34 -16.37 3.98
N MET A 445 13.63 -16.44 3.64
CA MET A 445 14.71 -16.62 4.62
C MET A 445 15.17 -15.31 5.27
N MET A 446 14.76 -14.17 4.72
CA MET A 446 15.20 -12.84 5.18
C MET A 446 14.14 -12.09 6.00
N GLY A 447 13.24 -12.79 6.72
CA GLY A 447 12.42 -12.15 7.77
C GLY A 447 11.73 -10.83 7.37
N THR A 448 11.52 -10.55 6.07
CA THR A 448 10.64 -9.48 5.65
C THR A 448 9.23 -9.98 5.91
N SER A 449 8.72 -9.72 7.11
CA SER A 449 7.28 -9.75 7.39
C SER A 449 6.61 -9.00 6.23
N GLN A 450 6.02 -9.73 5.30
CA GLN A 450 5.03 -9.14 4.42
C GLN A 450 3.93 -8.64 5.34
N ALA A 451 4.00 -7.37 5.70
CA ALA A 451 2.90 -6.72 6.36
C ALA A 451 1.67 -7.02 5.49
N ASN A 452 0.70 -7.73 6.06
CA ASN A 452 -0.63 -7.87 5.48
C ASN A 452 -1.20 -6.46 5.41
N VAL A 453 -0.90 -5.79 4.31
CA VAL A 453 -1.40 -4.44 4.05
C VAL A 453 -2.87 -4.60 3.72
N ALA A 454 -3.72 -4.17 4.64
CA ALA A 454 -5.16 -4.19 4.44
C ALA A 454 -5.49 -3.47 3.12
N GLN A 455 -6.08 -4.20 2.18
CA GLN A 455 -6.51 -3.63 0.91
C GLN A 455 -7.61 -2.62 1.17
N ILE A 456 -7.44 -1.41 0.66
CA ILE A 456 -8.47 -0.38 0.74
C ILE A 456 -9.56 -0.73 -0.27
N ASN A 457 -10.62 -1.37 0.23
CA ASN A 457 -11.73 -1.86 -0.61
C ASN A 457 -12.84 -0.84 -0.83
N LYS A 458 -12.84 0.31 -0.13
CA LYS A 458 -13.88 1.34 -0.25
C LYS A 458 -13.28 2.74 -0.09
N LEU A 459 -13.68 3.64 -0.99
CA LEU A 459 -13.42 5.07 -0.87
C LEU A 459 -14.59 5.72 -0.12
N ASN A 460 -14.30 6.37 1.01
CA ASN A 460 -15.30 7.18 1.70
C ASN A 460 -15.37 8.56 1.06
N VAL A 461 -16.22 8.67 0.03
CA VAL A 461 -16.40 9.89 -0.75
C VAL A 461 -17.31 10.85 0.01
N LYS A 462 -16.71 11.78 0.75
CA LYS A 462 -17.45 12.86 1.43
C LYS A 462 -17.16 14.21 0.77
N GLN A 463 -18.21 15.00 0.56
CA GLN A 463 -18.06 16.37 0.12
C GLN A 463 -17.35 17.19 1.20
N THR A 464 -16.35 17.95 0.80
CA THR A 464 -15.65 18.88 1.67
C THR A 464 -16.01 20.33 1.28
N PRO A 465 -16.03 21.26 2.22
CA PRO A 465 -16.24 22.69 1.91
C PRO A 465 -15.27 23.18 0.82
N GLU A 466 -14.05 22.67 0.82
CA GLU A 466 -13.04 22.97 -0.19
C GLU A 466 -13.46 22.49 -1.60
N SER A 467 -14.02 21.28 -1.72
CA SER A 467 -14.51 20.75 -3.01
C SER A 467 -15.69 21.58 -3.53
N ILE A 468 -16.58 22.03 -2.65
CA ILE A 468 -17.71 22.91 -3.00
C ILE A 468 -17.20 24.28 -3.44
N ALA A 469 -16.24 24.86 -2.75
CA ALA A 469 -15.64 26.14 -3.14
C ALA A 469 -14.94 26.05 -4.51
N LYS A 470 -14.17 24.98 -4.75
CA LYS A 470 -13.55 24.70 -6.05
C LYS A 470 -14.59 24.52 -7.16
N LEU A 471 -15.69 23.80 -6.88
CA LEU A 471 -16.80 23.67 -7.82
C LEU A 471 -17.40 25.01 -8.18
N GLY A 472 -17.68 25.87 -7.18
CA GLY A 472 -18.22 27.23 -7.42
C GLY A 472 -17.30 28.06 -8.28
N ALA A 473 -15.98 28.03 -8.01
CA ALA A 473 -14.98 28.75 -8.81
C ALA A 473 -14.95 28.25 -10.27
N ILE A 474 -14.93 26.91 -10.47
CA ILE A 474 -14.94 26.30 -11.81
C ILE A 474 -16.25 26.63 -12.55
N ALA A 475 -17.39 26.55 -11.86
CA ALA A 475 -18.69 26.89 -12.44
C ALA A 475 -18.73 28.34 -12.94
N LEU A 476 -18.27 29.29 -12.14
CA LEU A 476 -18.17 30.70 -12.52
C LEU A 476 -17.21 30.91 -13.69
N LEU A 477 -16.07 30.23 -13.69
CA LEU A 477 -15.09 30.32 -14.76
C LEU A 477 -15.64 29.78 -16.09
N ILE A 478 -16.32 28.62 -16.06
CA ILE A 478 -16.98 28.05 -17.25
C ILE A 478 -18.06 29.01 -17.77
N THR A 479 -18.93 29.52 -16.88
CA THR A 479 -20.00 30.45 -17.23
C THR A 479 -19.43 31.72 -17.86
N PHE A 480 -18.40 32.30 -17.25
CA PHE A 480 -17.74 33.51 -17.73
C PHE A 480 -17.09 33.30 -19.11
N LEU A 481 -16.35 32.21 -19.29
CA LEU A 481 -15.72 31.86 -20.55
C LEU A 481 -16.77 31.65 -21.65
N SER A 482 -17.84 30.90 -21.35
CA SER A 482 -18.93 30.63 -22.31
C SER A 482 -19.62 31.92 -22.77
N ILE A 483 -19.81 32.88 -21.85
CA ILE A 483 -20.42 34.16 -22.20
C ILE A 483 -19.50 35.00 -23.07
N ILE A 484 -18.20 35.06 -22.75
CA ILE A 484 -17.22 35.79 -23.57
C ILE A 484 -17.26 35.27 -25.01
N LEU A 485 -17.17 33.95 -25.17
CA LEU A 485 -17.19 33.32 -26.49
C LEU A 485 -18.49 33.59 -27.24
N ALA A 486 -19.64 33.47 -26.56
CA ALA A 486 -20.95 33.73 -27.18
C ALA A 486 -21.20 35.23 -27.46
N SER A 487 -20.63 36.16 -26.65
CA SER A 487 -20.82 37.59 -26.82
C SER A 487 -20.15 38.17 -28.08
N ILE A 488 -19.18 37.46 -28.65
CA ILE A 488 -18.57 37.83 -29.96
C ILE A 488 -19.64 37.99 -31.00
N GLY A 489 -20.70 37.15 -30.97
CA GLY A 489 -21.86 37.26 -31.83
C GLY A 489 -22.62 38.61 -31.65
N ILE A 490 -22.80 39.04 -30.39
CA ILE A 490 -23.49 40.31 -30.07
C ILE A 490 -22.67 41.50 -30.54
N ILE A 491 -21.34 41.47 -30.33
CA ILE A 491 -20.45 42.56 -30.69
C ILE A 491 -20.44 42.82 -32.21
N ARG A 492 -20.58 41.74 -33.01
CA ARG A 492 -20.58 41.80 -34.49
C ARG A 492 -21.94 42.16 -35.08
N MET A 493 -23.03 42.21 -34.32
CA MET A 493 -24.35 42.57 -34.81
C MET A 493 -24.49 44.08 -35.12
N LYS A 494 -25.01 44.38 -36.31
CA LYS A 494 -25.39 45.74 -36.69
C LYS A 494 -26.89 45.88 -36.53
N PRO A 495 -27.43 46.90 -35.79
CA PRO A 495 -28.86 47.07 -35.56
C PRO A 495 -29.67 47.20 -36.88
N LYS A 496 -29.09 47.88 -37.89
CA LYS A 496 -29.72 48.07 -39.21
C LYS A 496 -30.00 46.72 -39.89
N ASP A 497 -29.05 45.80 -39.88
CA ASP A 497 -29.19 44.48 -40.57
C ASP A 497 -30.20 43.58 -39.89
N ILE A 498 -30.47 43.78 -38.60
CA ILE A 498 -31.41 43.00 -37.81
C ILE A 498 -32.86 43.46 -38.02
N LEU A 499 -33.05 44.77 -38.12
CA LEU A 499 -34.40 45.33 -38.29
C LEU A 499 -34.89 45.31 -39.73
N SER A 500 -33.96 45.21 -40.73
CA SER A 500 -34.30 45.15 -42.18
C SER A 500 -34.44 43.73 -42.70
N SER A 501 -34.18 42.70 -41.90
CA SER A 501 -34.21 41.26 -42.31
C SER A 501 -35.53 40.54 -41.96
N ASN A 502 -36.63 41.30 -41.84
CA ASN A 502 -37.99 40.76 -41.67
C ASN A 502 -38.80 40.95 -42.92
#